data_a7fb7d5bb16a7316760a16330c2a21a5
#
_entry.id   a7fb7d5bb16a7316760a16330c2a21a5
#
_cell.length_a   1.000
_cell.length_b   1.000
_cell.length_c   1.000
_cell.angle_alpha   90.00
_cell.angle_beta   90.00
_cell.angle_gamma   90.00
#
_symmetry.space_group_name_H-M   'P 1'
#
loop_
_entity.id
_entity.type
_entity.pdbx_description
1 polymer ?
#
loop_
_entity_poly.entity_id
_entity_poly.type
_entity_poly.pdbx_seq_one_letter_code
_entity_poly.pdbx_strand_id
1 'polypeptide(L)'
;MKHLLLTCLLGLFSLTSIAQQPLEWDELLEELYATNDENRDAREDDYDVLADLAAHPLNLNTASREELARIPFLTAEQIEDLQAYVYQYHGMQSLGELAMIESLDALRRQLLPYFVYVSPVEEQRKFPSLKAIAKGGKHCFLLTANVPFYQREGDRQGYLGYPYTHSFRYSFRYSDYVQAGLVGAQDAGEPFLAHGNGLGYDHYSFYLLLRKMGRVKALAIGRYKVSFGQGLVINNSLGFGKLAMLSMLGRQATAIRAHSSRSAANYLQGAASTIEIAKHLNLTTFLSYRSIDATLTDDGTIKTILKTGYHRTLREISRKDAASQLAAGAHVGWSSGAISLSLSGVYSRFNKDLTPNTSLYYRHYAPAGNDFWNVSADYSYQHPRWALTGETAIDGKGHIATVNNLSFQATHNLSLLAVQRYYDYQYTALFARSFGDNGTVQNESGLLIGANWGLTRGLSLMAYTDFAYFSHPRFGAHTASKAWDNLLMLTYNRQRWSLLARYRLRIRGRDNADKTTILNEVAQRGRLALTYSAASLACKSQLDVATSSSVKRSIGYMVSESGTWKPLSWLTLNGMIGYFQTTDFSSRIY
;
A
#
# COMPACT_ATOMS: atom_id res chain seq x y z
N MET A 1 39.06 4.34 27.08
CA MET A 1 37.64 4.31 26.78
C MET A 1 37.32 4.31 25.27
N LYS A 2 37.90 5.19 24.43
CA LYS A 2 37.63 5.20 22.96
C LYS A 2 38.03 3.90 22.24
N HIS A 3 39.13 3.26 22.64
CA HIS A 3 39.56 1.98 22.02
C HIS A 3 38.74 0.78 22.49
N LEU A 4 38.14 0.80 23.67
CA LEU A 4 37.26 -0.26 24.18
C LEU A 4 35.89 -0.26 23.47
N LEU A 5 35.36 0.92 23.14
CA LEU A 5 34.13 1.10 22.38
C LEU A 5 34.30 0.63 20.91
N LEU A 6 35.46 0.89 20.31
CA LEU A 6 35.76 0.46 18.94
C LEU A 6 35.93 -1.07 18.84
N THR A 7 36.55 -1.71 19.85
CA THR A 7 36.68 -3.18 19.92
C THR A 7 35.36 -3.87 20.22
N CYS A 8 34.48 -3.28 21.04
CA CYS A 8 33.12 -3.79 21.21
C CYS A 8 32.27 -3.65 19.95
N LEU A 9 32.41 -2.54 19.21
CA LEU A 9 31.72 -2.36 17.92
C LEU A 9 32.21 -3.37 16.87
N LEU A 10 33.52 -3.62 16.79
CA LEU A 10 34.11 -4.61 15.88
C LEU A 10 33.80 -6.06 16.30
N GLY A 11 33.66 -6.33 17.61
CA GLY A 11 33.27 -7.65 18.13
C GLY A 11 31.79 -8.00 17.89
N LEU A 12 30.92 -7.01 17.75
CA LEU A 12 29.50 -7.19 17.39
C LEU A 12 29.32 -7.48 15.87
N PHE A 13 30.30 -7.12 15.04
CA PHE A 13 30.29 -7.44 13.61
C PHE A 13 30.70 -8.88 13.26
N SER A 14 31.21 -9.66 14.22
CA SER A 14 31.58 -11.07 14.02
C SER A 14 30.47 -12.08 14.33
N LEU A 15 29.30 -11.62 14.80
CA LEU A 15 28.09 -12.44 14.84
C LEU A 15 27.53 -12.48 13.41
N THR A 16 27.78 -13.60 12.73
CA THR A 16 27.24 -14.03 11.44
C THR A 16 26.07 -13.15 10.98
N SER A 17 26.40 -12.07 10.28
CA SER A 17 25.42 -11.35 9.49
C SER A 17 24.99 -12.34 8.40
N ILE A 18 23.83 -12.96 8.57
CA ILE A 18 23.02 -13.37 7.43
C ILE A 18 22.69 -12.03 6.78
N ALA A 19 23.58 -11.60 5.87
CA ALA A 19 23.34 -10.45 5.02
C ALA A 19 21.98 -10.73 4.36
N GLN A 20 20.97 -9.96 4.69
CA GLN A 20 19.73 -9.96 3.92
C GLN A 20 20.17 -9.75 2.49
N GLN A 21 19.91 -10.75 1.64
CA GLN A 21 20.08 -10.61 0.21
C GLN A 21 19.31 -9.36 -0.19
N PRO A 22 19.91 -8.40 -0.92
CA PRO A 22 19.15 -7.31 -1.49
C PRO A 22 18.03 -7.95 -2.29
N LEU A 23 16.84 -7.49 -2.06
CA LEU A 23 15.61 -8.15 -2.46
C LEU A 23 15.46 -7.95 -3.96
N GLU A 24 15.78 -8.93 -4.77
CA GLU A 24 15.55 -8.92 -6.23
C GLU A 24 14.10 -8.63 -6.57
N TRP A 25 13.18 -8.86 -5.63
CA TRP A 25 11.77 -8.54 -5.79
C TRP A 25 11.50 -7.02 -5.77
N ASP A 26 12.37 -6.19 -5.19
CA ASP A 26 12.19 -4.72 -5.18
C ASP A 26 12.23 -4.14 -6.58
N GLU A 27 13.19 -4.57 -7.38
CA GLU A 27 13.31 -4.12 -8.77
C GLU A 27 12.12 -4.60 -9.61
N LEU A 28 11.68 -5.86 -9.42
CA LEU A 28 10.51 -6.41 -10.09
C LEU A 28 9.22 -5.73 -9.63
N LEU A 29 9.16 -5.35 -8.37
CA LEU A 29 8.04 -4.63 -7.78
C LEU A 29 7.99 -3.19 -8.27
N GLU A 30 9.11 -2.49 -8.36
CA GLU A 30 9.19 -1.17 -8.98
C GLU A 30 8.69 -1.18 -10.42
N GLU A 31 8.95 -2.25 -11.16
CA GLU A 31 8.44 -2.42 -12.52
C GLU A 31 6.91 -2.50 -12.52
N LEU A 32 6.32 -3.18 -11.55
CA LEU A 32 4.87 -3.28 -11.38
C LEU A 32 4.24 -1.94 -10.91
N TYR A 33 4.95 -1.17 -10.08
CA TYR A 33 4.43 0.02 -9.39
C TYR A 33 4.92 1.35 -9.93
N ALA A 34 5.83 1.36 -10.87
CA ALA A 34 6.46 2.56 -11.41
C ALA A 34 5.51 3.62 -12.01
N THR A 35 4.20 3.43 -11.89
CA THR A 35 3.17 4.39 -12.31
C THR A 35 2.74 5.38 -11.23
N ASN A 36 3.23 5.23 -9.98
CA ASN A 36 2.71 5.97 -8.83
C ASN A 36 3.72 6.97 -8.26
N ASP A 37 3.89 8.11 -8.93
CA ASP A 37 4.73 9.20 -8.43
C ASP A 37 4.09 10.01 -7.27
N GLU A 38 2.81 9.78 -6.96
CA GLU A 38 2.05 10.67 -6.08
C GLU A 38 1.95 10.20 -4.61
N ASN A 39 2.38 8.96 -4.26
CA ASN A 39 2.22 8.42 -2.91
C ASN A 39 3.48 7.70 -2.41
N ARG A 40 4.49 8.46 -1.98
CA ARG A 40 5.72 7.91 -1.39
C ARG A 40 5.45 7.12 -0.10
N ASP A 41 4.54 7.63 0.74
CA ASP A 41 4.16 6.97 2.01
C ASP A 41 3.44 5.63 1.77
N ALA A 42 2.71 5.51 0.64
CA ALA A 42 2.09 4.26 0.22
C ALA A 42 3.12 3.16 -0.09
N ARG A 43 4.24 3.53 -0.69
CA ARG A 43 5.31 2.59 -1.05
C ARG A 43 6.01 2.01 0.18
N GLU A 44 6.24 2.83 1.21
CA GLU A 44 6.92 2.36 2.43
C GLU A 44 6.07 1.33 3.19
N ASP A 45 4.76 1.55 3.32
CA ASP A 45 3.88 0.63 4.03
C ASP A 45 3.73 -0.71 3.30
N ASP A 46 3.61 -0.70 1.98
CA ASP A 46 3.46 -1.91 1.17
C ASP A 46 4.78 -2.66 1.02
N TYR A 47 5.88 -1.92 0.92
CA TYR A 47 7.22 -2.47 0.99
C TYR A 47 7.43 -3.22 2.30
N ASP A 48 7.02 -2.63 3.43
CA ASP A 48 7.12 -3.27 4.73
C ASP A 48 6.28 -4.55 4.83
N VAL A 49 5.09 -4.59 4.21
CA VAL A 49 4.25 -5.80 4.13
C VAL A 49 4.91 -6.88 3.27
N LEU A 50 5.46 -6.51 2.13
CA LEU A 50 6.16 -7.46 1.24
C LEU A 50 7.48 -7.92 1.83
N ALA A 51 8.24 -7.05 2.49
CA ALA A 51 9.45 -7.43 3.21
C ALA A 51 9.14 -8.42 4.35
N ASP A 52 8.02 -8.23 5.06
CA ASP A 52 7.55 -9.20 6.06
C ASP A 52 7.15 -10.52 5.42
N LEU A 53 6.46 -10.51 4.27
CA LEU A 53 6.10 -11.72 3.54
C LEU A 53 7.33 -12.42 2.94
N ALA A 54 8.32 -11.69 2.45
CA ALA A 54 9.58 -12.26 1.95
C ALA A 54 10.40 -12.91 3.07
N ALA A 55 10.45 -12.27 4.24
CA ALA A 55 11.09 -12.87 5.43
C ALA A 55 10.32 -14.12 5.94
N HIS A 56 9.02 -14.20 5.67
CA HIS A 56 8.13 -15.24 6.17
C HIS A 56 7.13 -15.68 5.08
N PRO A 57 7.59 -16.43 4.06
CA PRO A 57 6.75 -16.84 2.95
C PRO A 57 5.54 -17.68 3.39
N LEU A 58 4.46 -17.64 2.61
CA LEU A 58 3.24 -18.42 2.84
C LEU A 58 3.39 -19.82 2.22
N ASN A 59 2.88 -20.86 2.92
CA ASN A 59 2.77 -22.17 2.31
C ASN A 59 1.55 -22.23 1.39
N LEU A 60 1.74 -22.36 0.08
CA LEU A 60 0.67 -22.39 -0.92
C LEU A 60 -0.35 -23.50 -0.64
N ASN A 61 0.06 -24.65 -0.12
CA ASN A 61 -0.82 -25.79 0.14
C ASN A 61 -1.77 -25.59 1.32
N THR A 62 -1.50 -24.62 2.19
CA THR A 62 -2.30 -24.35 3.39
C THR A 62 -2.79 -22.91 3.49
N ALA A 63 -2.32 -22.04 2.62
CA ALA A 63 -2.67 -20.63 2.63
C ALA A 63 -4.16 -20.44 2.32
N SER A 64 -4.87 -19.72 3.18
CA SER A 64 -6.24 -19.32 2.92
C SER A 64 -6.30 -18.22 1.86
N ARG A 65 -7.51 -17.99 1.33
CA ARG A 65 -7.78 -16.88 0.41
C ARG A 65 -7.34 -15.54 1.00
N GLU A 66 -7.65 -15.30 2.27
CA GLU A 66 -7.31 -14.08 2.98
C GLU A 66 -5.79 -13.92 3.15
N GLU A 67 -5.08 -15.03 3.33
CA GLU A 67 -3.61 -15.01 3.42
C GLU A 67 -2.96 -14.73 2.07
N LEU A 68 -3.42 -15.37 0.99
CA LEU A 68 -2.96 -15.07 -0.37
C LEU A 68 -3.34 -13.64 -0.79
N ALA A 69 -4.49 -13.14 -0.31
CA ALA A 69 -4.89 -11.76 -0.52
C ALA A 69 -3.96 -10.72 0.14
N ARG A 70 -3.06 -11.12 1.03
CA ARG A 70 -2.01 -10.25 1.57
C ARG A 70 -0.92 -9.95 0.54
N ILE A 71 -0.79 -10.78 -0.49
CA ILE A 71 0.14 -10.56 -1.60
C ILE A 71 -0.52 -9.54 -2.54
N PRO A 72 -0.06 -8.27 -2.55
CA PRO A 72 -0.83 -7.19 -3.14
C PRO A 72 -0.86 -7.21 -4.68
N PHE A 73 0.04 -7.92 -5.32
CA PHE A 73 0.11 -8.02 -6.78
C PHE A 73 -0.70 -9.19 -7.36
N LEU A 74 -1.30 -10.06 -6.54
CA LEU A 74 -2.19 -11.12 -7.02
C LEU A 74 -3.61 -10.60 -7.26
N THR A 75 -4.23 -11.02 -8.35
CA THR A 75 -5.65 -10.78 -8.62
C THR A 75 -6.53 -11.79 -7.88
N ALA A 76 -7.83 -11.49 -7.74
CA ALA A 76 -8.79 -12.44 -7.18
C ALA A 76 -8.81 -13.75 -7.97
N GLU A 77 -8.83 -13.66 -9.29
CA GLU A 77 -8.78 -14.82 -10.22
C GLU A 77 -7.52 -15.66 -9.97
N GLN A 78 -6.36 -15.05 -9.90
CA GLN A 78 -5.11 -15.77 -9.65
C GLN A 78 -5.08 -16.48 -8.29
N ILE A 79 -5.70 -15.88 -7.27
CA ILE A 79 -5.85 -16.50 -5.96
C ILE A 79 -6.80 -17.72 -6.04
N GLU A 80 -7.92 -17.58 -6.73
CA GLU A 80 -8.86 -18.68 -6.93
C GLU A 80 -8.23 -19.83 -7.74
N ASP A 81 -7.49 -19.51 -8.80
CA ASP A 81 -6.81 -20.50 -9.64
C ASP A 81 -5.70 -21.23 -8.85
N LEU A 82 -4.95 -20.51 -8.03
CA LEU A 82 -3.97 -21.11 -7.11
C LEU A 82 -4.65 -22.09 -6.15
N GLN A 83 -5.77 -21.69 -5.54
CA GLN A 83 -6.52 -22.55 -4.62
C GLN A 83 -7.21 -23.71 -5.34
N ALA A 84 -7.78 -23.48 -6.52
CA ALA A 84 -8.38 -24.51 -7.35
C ALA A 84 -7.35 -25.56 -7.77
N TYR A 85 -6.14 -25.12 -8.15
CA TYR A 85 -5.02 -26.03 -8.45
C TYR A 85 -4.65 -26.90 -7.25
N VAL A 86 -4.43 -26.27 -6.08
CA VAL A 86 -4.11 -26.98 -4.84
C VAL A 86 -5.21 -27.98 -4.46
N TYR A 87 -6.47 -27.62 -4.62
CA TYR A 87 -7.60 -28.50 -4.34
C TYR A 87 -7.67 -29.66 -5.33
N GLN A 88 -7.55 -29.39 -6.63
CA GLN A 88 -7.67 -30.40 -7.69
C GLN A 88 -6.56 -31.44 -7.66
N TYR A 89 -5.31 -30.99 -7.37
CA TYR A 89 -4.13 -31.88 -7.37
C TYR A 89 -3.70 -32.30 -5.97
N HIS A 90 -4.55 -32.04 -4.93
CA HIS A 90 -4.28 -32.37 -3.52
C HIS A 90 -2.97 -31.77 -2.98
N GLY A 91 -2.59 -30.61 -3.49
CA GLY A 91 -1.40 -29.86 -3.14
C GLY A 91 -0.41 -29.71 -4.30
N MET A 92 0.38 -28.66 -4.24
CA MET A 92 1.57 -28.46 -5.09
C MET A 92 2.75 -29.26 -4.52
N GLN A 93 3.58 -29.80 -5.40
CA GLN A 93 4.83 -30.48 -5.02
C GLN A 93 6.04 -29.54 -5.12
N SER A 94 5.97 -28.56 -6.02
CA SER A 94 7.06 -27.61 -6.25
C SER A 94 6.56 -26.25 -6.74
N LEU A 95 7.36 -25.19 -6.53
CA LEU A 95 7.07 -23.86 -7.10
C LEU A 95 7.11 -23.82 -8.64
N GLY A 96 7.73 -24.82 -9.28
CA GLY A 96 7.69 -24.94 -10.74
C GLY A 96 6.30 -25.12 -11.32
N GLU A 97 5.36 -25.68 -10.54
CA GLU A 97 3.97 -25.87 -10.92
C GLU A 97 3.17 -24.56 -11.06
N LEU A 98 3.69 -23.44 -10.55
CA LEU A 98 3.13 -22.10 -10.84
C LEU A 98 3.06 -21.82 -12.35
N ALA A 99 3.89 -22.49 -13.14
CA ALA A 99 3.84 -22.41 -14.60
C ALA A 99 2.55 -23.02 -15.22
N MET A 100 1.88 -23.91 -14.48
CA MET A 100 0.63 -24.55 -14.90
C MET A 100 -0.60 -23.67 -14.67
N ILE A 101 -0.46 -22.60 -13.90
CA ILE A 101 -1.55 -21.66 -13.61
C ILE A 101 -1.55 -20.60 -14.71
N GLU A 102 -2.53 -20.70 -15.60
CA GLU A 102 -2.60 -19.87 -16.81
C GLU A 102 -2.79 -18.39 -16.53
N SER A 103 -3.56 -18.05 -15.48
CA SER A 103 -3.81 -16.65 -15.07
C SER A 103 -2.59 -15.91 -14.53
N LEU A 104 -1.54 -16.65 -14.11
CA LEU A 104 -0.29 -16.04 -13.66
C LEU A 104 0.57 -15.62 -14.86
N ASP A 105 0.83 -14.33 -15.00
CA ASP A 105 1.78 -13.81 -15.98
C ASP A 105 3.25 -14.08 -15.58
N ALA A 106 4.17 -13.84 -16.51
CA ALA A 106 5.59 -14.12 -16.30
C ALA A 106 6.20 -13.34 -15.12
N LEU A 107 5.79 -12.08 -14.92
CA LEU A 107 6.30 -11.22 -13.84
C LEU A 107 5.82 -11.74 -12.48
N ARG A 108 4.54 -12.10 -12.35
CA ARG A 108 4.00 -12.66 -11.11
C ARG A 108 4.55 -14.03 -10.79
N ARG A 109 4.82 -14.87 -11.80
CA ARG A 109 5.51 -16.16 -11.61
C ARG A 109 6.94 -15.97 -11.08
N GLN A 110 7.63 -14.89 -11.45
CA GLN A 110 8.95 -14.56 -10.93
C GLN A 110 8.90 -13.97 -9.53
N LEU A 111 7.88 -13.16 -9.23
CA LEU A 111 7.70 -12.52 -7.92
C LEU A 111 7.23 -13.49 -6.83
N LEU A 112 6.27 -14.37 -7.14
CA LEU A 112 5.66 -15.26 -6.14
C LEU A 112 6.66 -16.08 -5.32
N PRO A 113 7.72 -16.70 -5.88
CA PRO A 113 8.68 -17.49 -5.14
C PRO A 113 9.39 -16.78 -3.98
N TYR A 114 9.40 -15.45 -3.98
CA TYR A 114 9.94 -14.68 -2.84
C TYR A 114 8.99 -14.64 -1.64
N PHE A 115 7.68 -14.85 -1.86
CA PHE A 115 6.62 -14.66 -0.87
C PHE A 115 5.89 -15.94 -0.50
N VAL A 116 6.15 -17.05 -1.23
CA VAL A 116 5.49 -18.32 -1.01
C VAL A 116 6.48 -19.48 -1.05
N TYR A 117 6.10 -20.58 -0.42
CA TYR A 117 6.80 -21.86 -0.53
C TYR A 117 5.80 -23.00 -0.62
N VAL A 118 6.27 -24.19 -0.96
CA VAL A 118 5.46 -25.41 -1.03
C VAL A 118 5.95 -26.38 0.04
N SER A 119 5.03 -26.83 0.86
CA SER A 119 5.24 -27.90 1.85
C SER A 119 3.98 -28.77 1.92
N PRO A 120 4.09 -30.07 2.24
CA PRO A 120 2.92 -30.93 2.39
C PRO A 120 1.84 -30.35 3.31
N VAL A 121 0.59 -30.67 3.01
CA VAL A 121 -0.54 -30.29 3.87
C VAL A 121 -0.42 -31.07 5.17
N GLU A 122 -0.03 -30.41 6.24
CA GLU A 122 -0.16 -30.96 7.57
C GLU A 122 -1.63 -30.80 8.03
N GLU A 123 -2.21 -31.86 8.61
CA GLU A 123 -3.57 -31.80 9.19
C GLU A 123 -3.74 -30.58 10.10
N GLN A 124 -4.97 -30.02 10.16
CA GLN A 124 -5.31 -28.85 10.97
C GLN A 124 -4.88 -29.06 12.43
N ARG A 125 -3.74 -28.51 12.79
CA ARG A 125 -3.24 -28.58 14.17
C ARG A 125 -4.05 -27.63 15.05
N LYS A 126 -4.36 -28.06 16.27
CA LYS A 126 -4.87 -27.20 17.35
C LYS A 126 -3.92 -26.01 17.52
N PHE A 127 -4.44 -24.86 17.98
CA PHE A 127 -3.60 -23.71 18.30
C PHE A 127 -2.39 -24.14 19.16
N PRO A 128 -1.18 -23.77 18.81
CA PRO A 128 0.04 -24.27 19.46
C PRO A 128 0.14 -23.84 20.92
N SER A 129 0.80 -24.66 21.75
CA SER A 129 1.04 -24.32 23.14
C SER A 129 2.03 -23.15 23.26
N LEU A 130 1.94 -22.35 24.33
CA LEU A 130 2.86 -21.24 24.59
C LEU A 130 4.33 -21.70 24.59
N LYS A 131 4.61 -22.90 25.09
CA LYS A 131 5.96 -23.48 25.09
C LYS A 131 6.46 -23.78 23.68
N ALA A 132 5.61 -24.26 22.78
CA ALA A 132 5.93 -24.51 21.39
C ALA A 132 6.19 -23.18 20.65
N ILE A 133 5.34 -22.17 20.90
CA ILE A 133 5.49 -20.82 20.34
C ILE A 133 6.85 -20.22 20.76
N ALA A 134 7.17 -20.24 22.06
CA ALA A 134 8.40 -19.66 22.59
C ALA A 134 9.67 -20.37 22.06
N LYS A 135 9.61 -21.73 21.91
CA LYS A 135 10.77 -22.52 21.45
C LYS A 135 10.96 -22.47 19.94
N GLY A 136 9.89 -22.42 19.17
CA GLY A 136 9.91 -22.51 17.69
C GLY A 136 9.71 -21.16 16.98
N GLY A 137 9.57 -20.08 17.73
CA GLY A 137 9.38 -18.75 17.17
C GLY A 137 10.67 -18.20 16.52
N LYS A 138 10.50 -17.48 15.43
CA LYS A 138 11.59 -16.77 14.76
C LYS A 138 11.62 -15.34 15.26
N HIS A 139 12.82 -14.87 15.56
CA HIS A 139 13.08 -13.50 16.01
C HIS A 139 13.87 -12.77 14.93
N CYS A 140 13.46 -11.57 14.59
CA CYS A 140 14.21 -10.69 13.70
C CYS A 140 14.38 -9.33 14.38
N PHE A 141 15.60 -8.82 14.42
CA PHE A 141 15.92 -7.49 14.90
C PHE A 141 16.60 -6.71 13.80
N LEU A 142 15.98 -5.63 13.36
CA LEU A 142 16.47 -4.77 12.28
C LEU A 142 16.77 -3.37 12.84
N LEU A 143 17.99 -2.91 12.63
CA LEU A 143 18.40 -1.53 12.83
C LEU A 143 18.62 -0.87 11.49
N THR A 144 18.03 0.29 11.28
CA THR A 144 18.21 1.07 10.06
C THR A 144 18.70 2.47 10.41
N ALA A 145 19.73 2.93 9.73
CA ALA A 145 20.19 4.32 9.80
C ALA A 145 20.38 4.85 8.37
N ASN A 146 19.86 6.05 8.12
CA ASN A 146 20.06 6.75 6.85
C ASN A 146 20.70 8.10 7.14
N VAL A 147 21.95 8.24 6.72
CA VAL A 147 22.78 9.44 6.95
C VAL A 147 22.95 10.15 5.61
N PRO A 148 22.32 11.31 5.41
CA PRO A 148 22.49 12.08 4.18
C PRO A 148 23.89 12.71 4.12
N PHE A 149 24.48 12.74 2.94
CA PHE A 149 25.76 13.43 2.69
C PHE A 149 25.58 14.94 2.38
N TYR A 150 24.38 15.45 2.53
CA TYR A 150 24.04 16.86 2.32
C TYR A 150 23.27 17.41 3.51
N GLN A 151 23.27 18.73 3.66
CA GLN A 151 22.48 19.43 4.67
C GLN A 151 21.22 20.02 4.04
N ARG A 152 20.07 19.75 4.66
CA ARG A 152 18.81 20.39 4.29
C ARG A 152 18.74 21.79 4.90
N GLU A 153 17.89 22.66 4.38
CA GLU A 153 17.68 24.01 4.93
C GLU A 153 17.27 23.96 6.41
N GLY A 154 16.38 23.05 6.79
CA GLY A 154 15.95 22.86 8.18
C GLY A 154 17.07 22.41 9.14
N ASP A 155 18.05 21.62 8.64
CA ASP A 155 19.21 21.20 9.45
C ASP A 155 20.12 22.38 9.80
N ARG A 156 20.08 23.47 9.01
CA ARG A 156 20.85 24.71 9.25
C ARG A 156 20.09 25.70 10.11
N GLN A 157 18.75 25.70 10.04
CA GLN A 157 17.94 26.81 10.55
C GLN A 157 16.69 26.36 11.31
N GLY A 158 16.77 25.39 12.22
CA GLY A 158 15.68 25.24 13.15
C GLY A 158 15.18 23.84 13.46
N TYR A 159 15.76 22.80 12.89
CA TYR A 159 15.48 21.44 13.39
C TYR A 159 16.17 21.21 14.71
N LEU A 160 15.47 20.52 15.62
CA LEU A 160 15.91 20.30 17.00
C LEU A 160 16.77 19.04 17.15
N GLY A 161 16.71 18.15 16.17
CA GLY A 161 17.41 16.87 16.17
C GLY A 161 18.47 16.73 15.10
N TYR A 162 18.96 15.51 14.92
CA TYR A 162 20.05 15.18 14.00
C TYR A 162 19.58 15.13 12.53
N PRO A 163 20.48 15.33 11.54
CA PRO A 163 20.12 15.31 10.12
C PRO A 163 19.89 13.90 9.55
N TYR A 164 19.98 12.85 10.34
CA TYR A 164 19.82 11.45 9.92
C TYR A 164 18.59 10.79 10.54
N THR A 165 18.02 9.79 9.84
CA THR A 165 16.95 8.94 10.36
C THR A 165 17.55 7.69 10.97
N HIS A 166 16.97 7.20 12.03
CA HIS A 166 17.27 5.87 12.54
C HIS A 166 16.04 5.22 13.15
N SER A 167 15.99 3.90 13.06
CA SER A 167 14.88 3.14 13.59
C SER A 167 15.34 1.75 14.02
N PHE A 168 14.60 1.16 14.94
CA PHE A 168 14.71 -0.26 15.21
C PHE A 168 13.35 -0.94 14.99
N ARG A 169 13.40 -2.20 14.56
CA ARG A 169 12.23 -3.06 14.47
C ARG A 169 12.60 -4.41 15.08
N TYR A 170 11.84 -4.83 16.05
CA TYR A 170 11.85 -6.20 16.54
C TYR A 170 10.58 -6.88 16.06
N SER A 171 10.69 -8.04 15.43
CA SER A 171 9.56 -8.87 15.05
C SER A 171 9.75 -10.31 15.54
N PHE A 172 8.69 -10.85 16.08
CA PHE A 172 8.58 -12.23 16.49
C PHE A 172 7.48 -12.91 15.68
N ARG A 173 7.75 -14.10 15.15
CA ARG A 173 6.77 -14.86 14.40
C ARG A 173 6.87 -16.35 14.68
N TYR A 174 5.72 -16.96 14.90
CA TYR A 174 5.58 -18.40 14.98
C TYR A 174 4.57 -18.87 13.92
N SER A 175 5.09 -19.40 12.78
CA SER A 175 4.26 -19.79 11.64
C SER A 175 3.22 -18.70 11.31
N ASP A 176 1.99 -19.09 10.95
CA ASP A 176 0.86 -18.17 10.71
C ASP A 176 -0.01 -17.93 11.96
N TYR A 177 0.37 -18.51 13.12
CA TYR A 177 -0.42 -18.41 14.33
C TYR A 177 -0.18 -17.15 15.12
N VAL A 178 1.09 -16.73 15.25
CA VAL A 178 1.47 -15.62 16.13
C VAL A 178 2.43 -14.68 15.39
N GLN A 179 2.10 -13.41 15.39
CA GLN A 179 2.97 -12.33 14.94
C GLN A 179 2.95 -11.21 15.98
N ALA A 180 4.10 -10.82 16.48
CA ALA A 180 4.24 -9.72 17.44
C ALA A 180 5.43 -8.83 17.03
N GLY A 181 5.41 -7.58 17.40
CA GLY A 181 6.53 -6.71 17.13
C GLY A 181 6.50 -5.40 17.89
N LEU A 182 7.67 -4.78 17.90
CA LEU A 182 7.93 -3.46 18.47
C LEU A 182 8.77 -2.67 17.48
N VAL A 183 8.36 -1.45 17.19
CA VAL A 183 9.06 -0.52 16.28
C VAL A 183 9.32 0.77 17.00
N GLY A 184 10.53 1.29 16.93
CA GLY A 184 10.87 2.66 17.31
C GLY A 184 11.48 3.38 16.12
N ALA A 185 11.01 4.57 15.81
CA ALA A 185 11.47 5.33 14.65
C ALA A 185 11.63 6.81 14.98
N GLN A 186 12.59 7.43 14.32
CA GLN A 186 12.85 8.85 14.36
C GLN A 186 13.15 9.36 12.98
N ASP A 187 12.44 10.41 12.58
CA ASP A 187 12.72 11.13 11.35
C ASP A 187 13.89 12.10 11.50
N ALA A 188 14.52 12.40 10.39
CA ALA A 188 15.65 13.31 10.38
C ALA A 188 15.22 14.74 10.76
N GLY A 189 15.90 15.30 11.75
CA GLY A 189 15.60 16.60 12.36
C GLY A 189 14.78 16.52 13.65
N GLU A 190 14.31 15.33 14.04
CA GLU A 190 13.59 15.15 15.29
C GLU A 190 14.53 14.95 16.48
N PRO A 191 14.17 15.45 17.68
CA PRO A 191 15.00 15.29 18.87
C PRO A 191 14.93 13.85 19.40
N PHE A 192 16.10 13.30 19.76
CA PHE A 192 16.24 12.00 20.43
C PHE A 192 16.63 12.18 21.88
N LEU A 193 15.92 11.55 22.81
CA LEU A 193 16.08 11.72 24.27
C LEU A 193 15.94 13.18 24.77
N ALA A 194 15.23 14.02 24.01
CA ALA A 194 15.06 15.44 24.30
C ALA A 194 13.65 15.92 23.86
N HIS A 195 13.26 17.12 24.32
CA HIS A 195 12.03 17.81 23.93
C HIS A 195 10.74 16.95 24.01
N GLY A 196 10.58 16.18 25.09
CA GLY A 196 9.41 15.33 25.32
C GLY A 196 9.59 13.87 24.90
N ASN A 197 10.63 13.53 24.16
CA ASN A 197 10.93 12.16 23.73
C ASN A 197 11.79 11.43 24.78
N GLY A 198 11.32 11.35 26.03
CA GLY A 198 12.08 10.78 27.16
C GLY A 198 12.47 9.30 26.99
N LEU A 199 11.77 8.53 26.16
CA LEU A 199 12.11 7.14 25.83
C LEU A 199 13.05 7.02 24.62
N GLY A 200 13.43 8.12 24.00
CA GLY A 200 14.35 8.19 22.87
C GLY A 200 13.67 8.53 21.56
N TYR A 201 12.94 7.62 20.99
CA TYR A 201 12.28 7.81 19.70
C TYR A 201 11.02 8.68 19.81
N ASP A 202 10.73 9.38 18.73
CA ASP A 202 9.50 10.16 18.56
C ASP A 202 8.28 9.26 18.38
N HIS A 203 8.44 8.18 17.63
CA HIS A 203 7.39 7.22 17.31
C HIS A 203 7.69 5.83 17.85
N TYR A 204 6.71 5.23 18.54
CA TYR A 204 6.71 3.82 18.94
C TYR A 204 5.46 3.12 18.46
N SER A 205 5.61 1.91 17.98
CA SER A 205 4.51 1.03 17.58
C SER A 205 4.70 -0.35 18.19
N PHE A 206 3.64 -0.94 18.72
CA PHE A 206 3.63 -2.33 19.15
C PHE A 206 2.39 -3.02 18.59
N TYR A 207 2.51 -4.30 18.30
CA TYR A 207 1.41 -5.11 17.81
C TYR A 207 1.55 -6.56 18.24
N LEU A 208 0.40 -7.19 18.44
CA LEU A 208 0.23 -8.64 18.58
C LEU A 208 -0.91 -9.07 17.67
N LEU A 209 -0.67 -10.03 16.79
CA LEU A 209 -1.65 -10.63 15.91
C LEU A 209 -1.65 -12.14 16.09
N LEU A 210 -2.79 -12.68 16.51
CA LEU A 210 -3.05 -14.11 16.67
C LEU A 210 -4.02 -14.56 15.59
N ARG A 211 -3.80 -15.74 15.02
CA ARG A 211 -4.64 -16.30 13.96
C ARG A 211 -4.94 -17.77 14.19
N LYS A 212 -6.00 -18.27 13.55
CA LYS A 212 -6.36 -19.70 13.54
C LYS A 212 -6.63 -20.28 14.95
N MET A 213 -7.29 -19.50 15.82
CA MET A 213 -7.68 -19.95 17.17
C MET A 213 -9.11 -20.55 17.17
N GLY A 214 -9.34 -21.56 16.36
CA GLY A 214 -10.67 -22.18 16.20
C GLY A 214 -11.65 -21.21 15.52
N ARG A 215 -12.73 -20.81 16.22
CA ARG A 215 -13.70 -19.83 15.69
C ARG A 215 -13.15 -18.42 15.58
N VAL A 216 -12.12 -18.06 16.35
CA VAL A 216 -11.45 -16.77 16.23
C VAL A 216 -10.41 -16.89 15.12
N LYS A 217 -10.73 -16.34 13.94
CA LYS A 217 -9.87 -16.40 12.76
C LYS A 217 -8.67 -15.47 12.89
N ALA A 218 -8.89 -14.28 13.49
CA ALA A 218 -7.85 -13.29 13.76
C ALA A 218 -8.18 -12.48 15.03
N LEU A 219 -7.16 -12.13 15.80
CA LEU A 219 -7.22 -11.20 16.92
C LEU A 219 -5.98 -10.31 16.89
N ALA A 220 -6.17 -9.01 16.78
CA ALA A 220 -5.11 -8.00 16.82
C ALA A 220 -5.22 -7.16 18.09
N ILE A 221 -4.09 -6.87 18.73
CA ILE A 221 -3.97 -5.99 19.90
C ILE A 221 -2.80 -5.05 19.66
N GLY A 222 -2.94 -3.78 20.04
CA GLY A 222 -1.96 -2.73 19.83
C GLY A 222 -2.25 -1.92 18.57
N ARG A 223 -1.27 -1.72 17.70
CA ARG A 223 -1.47 -1.00 16.43
C ARG A 223 -1.77 -1.97 15.29
N TYR A 224 -2.85 -1.69 14.59
CA TYR A 224 -3.34 -2.54 13.51
C TYR A 224 -3.97 -1.73 12.39
N LYS A 225 -4.22 -2.38 11.26
CA LYS A 225 -4.95 -1.86 10.10
C LYS A 225 -6.18 -2.73 9.85
N VAL A 226 -7.25 -2.10 9.39
CA VAL A 226 -8.50 -2.75 9.00
C VAL A 226 -8.92 -2.29 7.62
N SER A 227 -9.44 -3.22 6.82
CA SER A 227 -10.11 -2.89 5.56
C SER A 227 -11.41 -3.67 5.45
N PHE A 228 -12.48 -3.02 4.98
CA PHE A 228 -13.78 -3.62 4.71
C PHE A 228 -14.16 -3.35 3.25
N GLY A 229 -14.72 -4.36 2.58
CA GLY A 229 -15.21 -4.26 1.21
C GLY A 229 -14.19 -3.66 0.23
N GLN A 230 -14.64 -2.72 -0.59
CA GLN A 230 -13.82 -1.96 -1.54
C GLN A 230 -13.21 -0.69 -0.94
N GLY A 231 -13.37 -0.48 0.38
CA GLY A 231 -12.76 0.62 1.11
C GLY A 231 -13.52 1.93 1.08
N LEU A 232 -14.81 1.92 0.79
CA LEU A 232 -15.63 3.14 0.81
C LEU A 232 -15.87 3.66 2.22
N VAL A 233 -15.85 2.80 3.23
CA VAL A 233 -16.05 3.17 4.64
C VAL A 233 -14.73 3.19 5.39
N ILE A 234 -13.96 2.11 5.31
CA ILE A 234 -12.66 1.99 5.95
C ILE A 234 -11.68 1.15 5.13
N ASN A 235 -10.50 1.73 4.89
CA ASN A 235 -9.34 1.04 4.35
C ASN A 235 -8.07 1.76 4.80
N ASN A 236 -7.42 1.25 5.83
CA ASN A 236 -6.15 1.79 6.30
C ASN A 236 -4.94 1.25 5.52
N SER A 237 -5.16 0.30 4.60
CA SER A 237 -4.12 -0.17 3.69
C SER A 237 -3.91 0.86 2.58
N LEU A 238 -2.66 1.09 2.22
CA LEU A 238 -2.32 1.94 1.10
C LEU A 238 -2.39 1.12 -0.19
N GLY A 239 -3.03 1.67 -1.22
CA GLY A 239 -3.06 1.03 -2.52
C GLY A 239 -1.88 1.45 -3.38
N PHE A 240 -1.40 0.55 -4.22
CA PHE A 240 -0.23 0.74 -5.09
C PHE A 240 -0.50 1.57 -6.37
N GLY A 241 -1.51 2.40 -6.39
CA GLY A 241 -1.90 3.16 -7.57
C GLY A 241 -2.72 2.40 -8.59
N LYS A 242 -3.10 3.08 -9.68
CA LYS A 242 -4.07 2.56 -10.65
C LYS A 242 -3.67 1.22 -11.25
N LEU A 243 -2.40 1.04 -11.61
CA LEU A 243 -1.93 -0.21 -12.25
C LEU A 243 -1.99 -1.39 -11.28
N ALA A 244 -1.52 -1.21 -10.05
CA ALA A 244 -1.58 -2.25 -9.04
C ALA A 244 -3.01 -2.45 -8.52
N MET A 245 -3.79 -1.38 -8.38
CA MET A 245 -5.21 -1.49 -8.06
C MET A 245 -6.00 -2.25 -9.14
N LEU A 246 -5.63 -2.13 -10.42
CA LEU A 246 -6.20 -2.94 -11.49
C LEU A 246 -6.03 -4.44 -11.23
N SER A 247 -4.86 -4.85 -10.77
CA SER A 247 -4.62 -6.26 -10.41
C SER A 247 -5.32 -6.68 -9.12
N MET A 248 -5.77 -5.72 -8.29
CA MET A 248 -6.51 -5.97 -7.04
C MET A 248 -8.04 -5.81 -7.20
N LEU A 249 -8.50 -5.23 -8.29
CA LEU A 249 -9.92 -5.03 -8.55
C LEU A 249 -10.65 -6.38 -8.62
N GLY A 250 -11.81 -6.46 -7.97
CA GLY A 250 -12.53 -7.71 -7.78
C GLY A 250 -12.19 -8.43 -6.48
N ARG A 251 -11.17 -8.00 -5.71
CA ARG A 251 -10.90 -8.54 -4.38
C ARG A 251 -11.74 -7.83 -3.32
N GLN A 252 -12.48 -8.59 -2.55
CA GLN A 252 -12.98 -8.12 -1.27
C GLN A 252 -11.82 -8.17 -0.27
N ALA A 253 -11.48 -7.02 0.30
CA ALA A 253 -10.31 -6.88 1.16
C ALA A 253 -10.69 -6.74 2.64
N THR A 254 -11.62 -7.57 3.14
CA THR A 254 -11.86 -7.62 4.58
C THR A 254 -10.70 -8.30 5.27
N ALA A 255 -9.88 -7.52 5.95
CA ALA A 255 -8.68 -8.01 6.60
C ALA A 255 -8.31 -7.20 7.83
N ILE A 256 -7.86 -7.91 8.88
CA ILE A 256 -7.14 -7.34 10.01
C ILE A 256 -5.64 -7.63 9.78
N ARG A 257 -4.81 -6.58 9.83
CA ARG A 257 -3.36 -6.67 9.65
C ARG A 257 -2.65 -5.97 10.80
N ALA A 258 -1.49 -6.49 11.19
CA ALA A 258 -0.59 -5.78 12.10
C ALA A 258 -0.05 -4.50 11.44
N HIS A 259 0.13 -3.43 12.21
CA HIS A 259 0.84 -2.24 11.75
C HIS A 259 2.31 -2.36 12.13
N SER A 260 3.12 -2.93 11.23
CA SER A 260 4.56 -3.14 11.40
C SER A 260 5.42 -2.01 10.81
N SER A 261 4.77 -0.99 10.24
CA SER A 261 5.42 0.15 9.58
C SER A 261 6.00 1.15 10.60
N ARG A 262 6.99 1.93 10.14
CA ARG A 262 7.54 3.09 10.86
C ARG A 262 6.66 4.33 10.74
N SER A 263 5.65 4.29 9.87
CA SER A 263 4.74 5.41 9.63
C SER A 263 3.88 5.73 10.85
N ALA A 264 3.83 6.99 11.24
CA ALA A 264 2.97 7.51 12.30
C ALA A 264 1.51 7.75 11.85
N ALA A 265 1.19 7.45 10.58
CA ALA A 265 -0.14 7.66 9.99
C ALA A 265 -0.85 6.35 9.65
N ASN A 266 -2.16 6.44 9.37
CA ASN A 266 -2.98 5.37 8.81
C ASN A 266 -3.01 4.06 9.61
N TYR A 267 -3.01 4.13 10.94
CA TYR A 267 -3.21 2.99 11.83
C TYR A 267 -4.40 3.19 12.76
N LEU A 268 -4.88 2.11 13.33
CA LEU A 268 -5.80 2.07 14.47
C LEU A 268 -5.05 1.52 15.68
N GLN A 269 -5.42 1.92 16.89
CA GLN A 269 -4.77 1.49 18.13
C GLN A 269 -5.80 1.01 19.13
N GLY A 270 -5.70 -0.26 19.55
CA GLY A 270 -6.64 -0.89 20.47
C GLY A 270 -6.75 -2.38 20.21
N ALA A 271 -7.93 -2.88 19.84
CA ALA A 271 -8.16 -4.29 19.56
C ALA A 271 -9.10 -4.48 18.37
N ALA A 272 -8.87 -5.55 17.60
CA ALA A 272 -9.74 -5.98 16.52
C ALA A 272 -9.82 -7.51 16.47
N SER A 273 -10.96 -8.07 16.10
CA SER A 273 -11.13 -9.51 15.97
C SER A 273 -12.01 -9.88 14.79
N THR A 274 -11.72 -11.04 14.18
CA THR A 274 -12.61 -11.73 13.23
C THR A 274 -13.01 -13.06 13.82
N ILE A 275 -14.31 -13.28 13.96
CA ILE A 275 -14.89 -14.48 14.57
C ILE A 275 -15.87 -15.12 13.59
N GLU A 276 -15.78 -16.42 13.40
CA GLU A 276 -16.78 -17.21 12.68
C GLU A 276 -17.96 -17.48 13.63
N ILE A 277 -19.05 -16.75 13.46
CA ILE A 277 -20.24 -16.89 14.31
C ILE A 277 -21.14 -18.04 13.88
N ALA A 278 -21.16 -18.34 12.59
CA ALA A 278 -21.81 -19.50 12.01
C ALA A 278 -21.05 -19.97 10.76
N LYS A 279 -21.37 -21.16 10.25
CA LYS A 279 -20.80 -21.65 9.01
C LYS A 279 -21.02 -20.63 7.90
N HIS A 280 -19.93 -20.20 7.24
CA HIS A 280 -19.92 -19.18 6.18
C HIS A 280 -20.29 -17.76 6.64
N LEU A 281 -20.40 -17.49 7.95
CA LEU A 281 -20.73 -16.16 8.47
C LEU A 281 -19.65 -15.69 9.44
N ASN A 282 -18.93 -14.65 9.05
CA ASN A 282 -17.87 -14.03 9.83
C ASN A 282 -18.29 -12.65 10.34
N LEU A 283 -17.93 -12.37 11.59
CA LEU A 283 -18.04 -11.05 12.19
C LEU A 283 -16.64 -10.51 12.46
N THR A 284 -16.33 -9.37 11.86
CA THR A 284 -15.10 -8.61 12.15
C THR A 284 -15.47 -7.35 12.91
N THR A 285 -14.86 -7.12 14.06
CA THR A 285 -15.07 -5.92 14.88
C THR A 285 -13.75 -5.27 15.23
N PHE A 286 -13.76 -3.96 15.43
CA PHE A 286 -12.62 -3.23 15.94
C PHE A 286 -13.03 -2.10 16.87
N LEU A 287 -12.14 -1.78 17.81
CA LEU A 287 -12.20 -0.62 18.68
C LEU A 287 -10.81 0.02 18.73
N SER A 288 -10.76 1.33 18.50
CA SER A 288 -9.53 2.11 18.46
C SER A 288 -9.69 3.40 19.24
N TYR A 289 -8.72 3.69 20.10
CA TYR A 289 -8.54 4.99 20.71
C TYR A 289 -7.09 5.43 20.54
N ARG A 290 -6.88 6.62 19.98
CA ARG A 290 -5.54 7.16 19.73
C ARG A 290 -5.50 8.66 19.87
N SER A 291 -4.34 9.18 20.27
CA SER A 291 -3.99 10.58 20.08
C SER A 291 -3.65 10.85 18.61
N ILE A 292 -3.90 12.05 18.15
CA ILE A 292 -3.65 12.51 16.78
C ILE A 292 -2.99 13.88 16.79
N ASP A 293 -2.10 14.09 15.84
CA ASP A 293 -1.49 15.38 15.61
C ASP A 293 -2.47 16.30 14.90
N ALA A 294 -2.62 17.50 15.40
CA ALA A 294 -3.57 18.45 14.86
C ALA A 294 -3.08 19.90 15.01
N THR A 295 -3.44 20.72 14.02
CA THR A 295 -3.40 22.16 14.18
C THR A 295 -4.72 22.60 14.78
N LEU A 296 -4.68 23.23 15.94
CA LEU A 296 -5.85 23.80 16.59
C LEU A 296 -6.09 25.24 16.12
N THR A 297 -7.32 25.70 16.25
CA THR A 297 -7.72 27.11 16.18
C THR A 297 -7.46 27.77 17.53
N ASP A 298 -7.62 29.10 17.61
CA ASP A 298 -7.51 29.86 18.86
C ASP A 298 -8.60 29.44 19.86
N ASP A 299 -9.75 28.98 19.39
CA ASP A 299 -10.87 28.44 20.19
C ASP A 299 -10.65 26.98 20.62
N GLY A 300 -9.49 26.39 20.32
CA GLY A 300 -9.14 25.02 20.70
C GLY A 300 -9.80 23.92 19.87
N THR A 301 -10.49 24.23 18.76
CA THR A 301 -11.05 23.23 17.83
C THR A 301 -10.01 22.77 16.80
N ILE A 302 -10.25 21.65 16.12
CA ILE A 302 -9.32 21.06 15.14
C ILE A 302 -9.50 21.75 13.79
N LYS A 303 -8.51 22.52 13.37
CA LYS A 303 -8.44 23.13 12.04
C LYS A 303 -7.99 22.15 10.96
N THR A 304 -7.00 21.29 11.29
CA THR A 304 -6.42 20.32 10.33
C THR A 304 -5.81 19.15 11.09
N ILE A 305 -6.14 17.92 10.71
CA ILE A 305 -5.47 16.71 11.18
C ILE A 305 -4.18 16.54 10.37
N LEU A 306 -3.06 16.39 11.06
CA LEU A 306 -1.75 16.19 10.46
C LEU A 306 -1.50 14.69 10.27
N LYS A 307 -1.02 14.31 9.09
CA LYS A 307 -0.74 12.90 8.73
C LYS A 307 0.75 12.65 8.48
N THR A 308 1.59 13.68 8.56
CA THR A 308 3.04 13.59 8.29
C THR A 308 3.83 13.01 9.46
N GLY A 309 3.36 13.20 10.69
CA GLY A 309 4.03 12.73 11.92
C GLY A 309 5.38 13.37 12.19
N TYR A 310 5.71 14.52 11.58
CA TYR A 310 7.00 15.19 11.81
C TYR A 310 6.96 16.10 13.03
N HIS A 311 7.99 15.96 13.92
CA HIS A 311 8.16 16.73 15.15
C HIS A 311 9.58 17.32 15.26
N ARG A 312 10.03 18.01 14.21
CA ARG A 312 11.40 18.53 14.03
C ARG A 312 11.60 19.93 14.60
N THR A 313 10.52 20.69 14.80
CA THR A 313 10.53 22.06 15.28
C THR A 313 9.61 22.20 16.50
N LEU A 314 9.81 23.23 17.33
CA LEU A 314 8.92 23.52 18.46
C LEU A 314 7.46 23.68 18.02
N ARG A 315 7.22 24.25 16.84
CA ARG A 315 5.89 24.39 16.26
C ARG A 315 5.28 23.04 15.85
N GLU A 316 6.06 22.11 15.33
CA GLU A 316 5.58 20.75 15.02
C GLU A 316 5.30 19.98 16.31
N ILE A 317 6.19 20.08 17.31
CA ILE A 317 6.01 19.46 18.64
C ILE A 317 4.75 19.96 19.34
N SER A 318 4.43 21.27 19.25
CA SER A 318 3.21 21.81 19.87
C SER A 318 1.90 21.27 19.27
N ARG A 319 1.97 20.60 18.13
CA ARG A 319 0.85 19.98 17.43
C ARG A 319 0.76 18.47 17.65
N LYS A 320 1.79 17.88 18.29
CA LYS A 320 1.83 16.46 18.63
C LYS A 320 0.73 16.15 19.64
N ASP A 321 -0.02 15.07 19.40
CA ASP A 321 -1.07 14.57 20.31
C ASP A 321 -2.10 15.64 20.74
N ALA A 322 -2.35 16.65 19.89
CA ALA A 322 -3.18 17.81 20.23
C ALA A 322 -4.69 17.49 20.32
N ALA A 323 -5.12 16.34 19.81
CA ALA A 323 -6.48 15.85 19.90
C ALA A 323 -6.50 14.32 20.03
N SER A 324 -7.67 13.74 20.32
CA SER A 324 -7.88 12.29 20.36
C SER A 324 -9.07 11.84 19.50
N GLN A 325 -8.98 10.62 19.02
CA GLN A 325 -9.98 9.99 18.16
C GLN A 325 -10.35 8.62 18.72
N LEU A 326 -11.66 8.42 18.96
CA LEU A 326 -12.27 7.12 19.17
C LEU A 326 -12.82 6.64 17.81
N ALA A 327 -12.60 5.40 17.46
CA ALA A 327 -13.19 4.76 16.29
C ALA A 327 -13.60 3.34 16.63
N ALA A 328 -14.79 2.94 16.19
CA ALA A 328 -15.32 1.59 16.34
C ALA A 328 -16.02 1.17 15.05
N GLY A 329 -16.00 -0.12 14.75
CA GLY A 329 -16.71 -0.61 13.58
C GLY A 329 -16.91 -2.11 13.60
N ALA A 330 -17.83 -2.54 12.75
CA ALA A 330 -18.19 -3.93 12.56
C ALA A 330 -18.41 -4.23 11.07
N HIS A 331 -18.10 -5.45 10.69
CA HIS A 331 -18.34 -6.01 9.36
C HIS A 331 -18.86 -7.43 9.52
N VAL A 332 -20.04 -7.69 8.94
CA VAL A 332 -20.65 -9.01 8.88
C VAL A 332 -20.63 -9.49 7.46
N GLY A 333 -19.88 -10.55 7.21
CA GLY A 333 -19.73 -11.13 5.87
C GLY A 333 -20.24 -12.55 5.81
N TRP A 334 -21.13 -12.80 4.86
CA TRP A 334 -21.60 -14.14 4.51
C TRP A 334 -21.03 -14.53 3.15
N SER A 335 -20.50 -15.76 3.05
CA SER A 335 -19.96 -16.27 1.79
C SER A 335 -20.36 -17.72 1.59
N SER A 336 -20.94 -18.04 0.43
CA SER A 336 -21.32 -19.42 0.08
C SER A 336 -21.15 -19.64 -1.42
N GLY A 337 -20.29 -20.60 -1.79
CA GLY A 337 -19.95 -20.87 -3.18
C GLY A 337 -19.40 -19.61 -3.88
N ALA A 338 -20.03 -19.23 -4.98
CA ALA A 338 -19.62 -18.09 -5.79
C ALA A 338 -20.07 -16.71 -5.27
N ILE A 339 -20.92 -16.66 -4.25
CA ILE A 339 -21.54 -15.41 -3.77
C ILE A 339 -20.99 -15.04 -2.39
N SER A 340 -20.68 -13.76 -2.23
CA SER A 340 -20.42 -13.14 -0.93
C SER A 340 -21.24 -11.86 -0.81
N LEU A 341 -21.83 -11.65 0.35
CA LEU A 341 -22.60 -10.46 0.71
C LEU A 341 -22.16 -9.98 2.08
N SER A 342 -21.98 -8.69 2.26
CA SER A 342 -21.52 -8.16 3.54
C SER A 342 -22.15 -6.80 3.85
N LEU A 343 -22.18 -6.50 5.14
CA LEU A 343 -22.58 -5.20 5.69
C LEU A 343 -21.47 -4.68 6.61
N SER A 344 -21.15 -3.41 6.47
CA SER A 344 -20.13 -2.74 7.28
C SER A 344 -20.69 -1.49 7.92
N GLY A 345 -20.21 -1.19 9.13
CA GLY A 345 -20.50 0.06 9.81
C GLY A 345 -19.26 0.57 10.54
N VAL A 346 -19.01 1.87 10.47
CA VAL A 346 -17.91 2.53 11.18
C VAL A 346 -18.42 3.82 11.82
N TYR A 347 -18.07 4.01 13.08
CA TYR A 347 -18.30 5.21 13.86
C TYR A 347 -16.97 5.81 14.29
N SER A 348 -16.88 7.14 14.27
CA SER A 348 -15.70 7.87 14.76
C SER A 348 -16.10 9.14 15.48
N ARG A 349 -15.46 9.40 16.62
CA ARG A 349 -15.66 10.60 17.42
C ARG A 349 -14.33 11.22 17.82
N PHE A 350 -14.23 12.54 17.66
CA PHE A 350 -13.12 13.35 18.18
C PHE A 350 -13.48 13.99 19.52
N ASN A 351 -12.48 14.24 20.35
CA ASN A 351 -12.65 14.97 21.60
C ASN A 351 -12.83 16.49 21.39
N LYS A 352 -12.62 16.98 20.17
CA LYS A 352 -12.74 18.38 19.75
C LYS A 352 -13.39 18.45 18.39
N ASP A 353 -14.17 19.49 18.10
CA ASP A 353 -14.83 19.65 16.82
C ASP A 353 -13.83 19.93 15.69
N LEU A 354 -14.06 19.31 14.54
CA LEU A 354 -13.40 19.67 13.29
C LEU A 354 -14.02 20.95 12.74
N THR A 355 -13.22 22.00 12.61
CA THR A 355 -13.62 23.30 12.03
C THR A 355 -12.66 23.67 10.90
N PRO A 356 -12.73 22.98 9.75
CA PRO A 356 -11.87 23.26 8.61
C PRO A 356 -12.14 24.64 8.03
N ASN A 357 -11.14 25.23 7.38
CA ASN A 357 -11.35 26.47 6.65
C ASN A 357 -12.18 26.22 5.37
N THR A 358 -13.49 26.38 5.46
CA THR A 358 -14.45 26.17 4.38
C THR A 358 -14.55 27.35 3.40
N SER A 359 -13.90 28.49 3.67
CA SER A 359 -13.81 29.60 2.72
C SER A 359 -12.92 29.28 1.50
N LEU A 360 -12.08 28.26 1.61
CA LEU A 360 -11.33 27.73 0.48
C LEU A 360 -12.25 26.89 -0.41
N TYR A 361 -12.40 27.24 -1.66
CA TYR A 361 -13.31 26.62 -2.63
C TYR A 361 -13.21 25.08 -2.66
N TYR A 362 -12.01 24.52 -2.52
CA TYR A 362 -11.76 23.06 -2.53
C TYR A 362 -11.98 22.40 -1.17
N ARG A 363 -12.32 23.15 -0.10
CA ARG A 363 -12.60 22.65 1.26
C ARG A 363 -14.02 22.92 1.71
N HIS A 364 -14.87 23.42 0.83
CA HIS A 364 -16.24 23.80 1.18
C HIS A 364 -17.03 22.65 1.82
N TYR A 365 -16.81 21.42 1.36
CA TYR A 365 -17.43 20.20 1.88
C TYR A 365 -16.44 19.32 2.69
N ALA A 366 -15.45 19.93 3.32
CA ALA A 366 -14.56 19.20 4.22
C ALA A 366 -15.31 18.73 5.47
N PRO A 367 -14.93 17.58 6.07
CA PRO A 367 -15.54 17.07 7.30
C PRO A 367 -15.56 18.12 8.41
N ALA A 368 -16.75 18.38 8.99
CA ALA A 368 -16.94 19.33 10.10
C ALA A 368 -17.79 18.70 11.20
N GLY A 369 -17.53 19.07 12.47
CA GLY A 369 -18.15 18.46 13.66
C GLY A 369 -17.23 17.43 14.31
N ASN A 370 -17.74 16.65 15.23
CA ASN A 370 -16.95 15.68 16.00
C ASN A 370 -17.42 14.23 15.87
N ASP A 371 -18.65 13.99 15.40
CA ASP A 371 -19.25 12.67 15.25
C ASP A 371 -19.43 12.31 13.76
N PHE A 372 -18.94 11.15 13.36
CA PHE A 372 -19.03 10.66 11.98
C PHE A 372 -19.39 9.18 11.97
N TRP A 373 -20.32 8.79 11.11
CA TRP A 373 -20.62 7.40 10.87
C TRP A 373 -20.85 7.11 9.39
N ASN A 374 -20.50 5.90 8.98
CA ASN A 374 -20.69 5.40 7.64
C ASN A 374 -21.19 3.96 7.70
N VAL A 375 -22.07 3.60 6.78
CA VAL A 375 -22.56 2.23 6.61
C VAL A 375 -22.42 1.86 5.14
N SER A 376 -22.02 0.61 4.85
CA SER A 376 -21.96 0.09 3.49
C SER A 376 -22.48 -1.33 3.38
N ALA A 377 -22.95 -1.65 2.18
CA ALA A 377 -23.22 -3.01 1.72
C ALA A 377 -22.26 -3.33 0.58
N ASP A 378 -21.61 -4.47 0.66
CA ASP A 378 -20.72 -4.97 -0.41
C ASP A 378 -21.16 -6.37 -0.87
N TYR A 379 -20.82 -6.66 -2.12
CA TYR A 379 -21.15 -7.91 -2.77
C TYR A 379 -20.02 -8.38 -3.67
N SER A 380 -19.94 -9.70 -3.84
CA SER A 380 -19.06 -10.35 -4.80
C SER A 380 -19.77 -11.55 -5.40
N TYR A 381 -19.68 -11.66 -6.71
CA TYR A 381 -20.07 -12.86 -7.45
C TYR A 381 -18.89 -13.33 -8.30
N GLN A 382 -18.48 -14.57 -8.13
CA GLN A 382 -17.33 -15.19 -8.78
C GLN A 382 -17.79 -16.30 -9.71
N HIS A 383 -17.41 -16.21 -10.98
CA HIS A 383 -17.64 -17.23 -11.99
C HIS A 383 -16.32 -17.51 -12.71
N PRO A 384 -16.08 -18.71 -13.28
CA PRO A 384 -14.80 -19.03 -13.92
C PRO A 384 -14.34 -18.06 -15.01
N ARG A 385 -15.26 -17.34 -15.66
CA ARG A 385 -14.93 -16.38 -16.72
C ARG A 385 -15.15 -14.93 -16.34
N TRP A 386 -15.86 -14.62 -15.27
CA TRP A 386 -16.12 -13.24 -14.87
C TRP A 386 -16.36 -13.11 -13.37
N ALA A 387 -15.95 -12.00 -12.83
CA ALA A 387 -16.20 -11.65 -11.44
C ALA A 387 -16.82 -10.26 -11.38
N LEU A 388 -17.85 -10.12 -10.57
CA LEU A 388 -18.52 -8.87 -10.29
C LEU A 388 -18.37 -8.57 -8.80
N THR A 389 -17.82 -7.42 -8.46
CA THR A 389 -17.70 -6.97 -7.07
C THR A 389 -18.13 -5.52 -6.96
N GLY A 390 -18.66 -5.13 -5.84
CA GLY A 390 -19.02 -3.74 -5.61
C GLY A 390 -19.30 -3.45 -4.17
N GLU A 391 -19.29 -2.17 -3.86
CA GLU A 391 -19.66 -1.61 -2.55
C GLU A 391 -20.46 -0.33 -2.77
N THR A 392 -21.51 -0.15 -1.97
CA THR A 392 -22.25 1.10 -1.89
C THR A 392 -22.33 1.52 -0.42
N ALA A 393 -21.94 2.76 -0.14
CA ALA A 393 -21.85 3.33 1.19
C ALA A 393 -22.64 4.62 1.29
N ILE A 394 -23.09 4.90 2.51
CA ILE A 394 -23.79 6.14 2.87
C ILE A 394 -23.13 6.75 4.12
N ASP A 395 -23.07 8.06 4.19
CA ASP A 395 -22.59 8.80 5.35
C ASP A 395 -23.73 9.24 6.28
N GLY A 396 -23.39 9.81 7.43
CA GLY A 396 -24.33 10.29 8.44
C GLY A 396 -25.31 11.36 7.97
N LYS A 397 -25.11 11.94 6.79
CA LYS A 397 -25.99 12.94 6.17
C LYS A 397 -26.77 12.40 4.98
N GLY A 398 -26.58 11.11 4.63
CA GLY A 398 -27.27 10.45 3.52
C GLY A 398 -26.60 10.59 2.16
N HIS A 399 -25.35 11.10 2.08
CA HIS A 399 -24.62 11.16 0.82
C HIS A 399 -24.05 9.79 0.47
N ILE A 400 -23.98 9.49 -0.84
CA ILE A 400 -23.71 8.15 -1.35
C ILE A 400 -22.33 8.09 -2.00
N ALA A 401 -21.62 6.98 -1.80
CA ALA A 401 -20.48 6.58 -2.58
C ALA A 401 -20.69 5.14 -3.08
N THR A 402 -20.34 4.85 -4.34
CA THR A 402 -20.43 3.50 -4.91
C THR A 402 -19.26 3.22 -5.84
N VAL A 403 -18.78 1.98 -5.82
CA VAL A 403 -17.78 1.45 -6.76
C VAL A 403 -18.17 0.05 -7.16
N ASN A 404 -18.10 -0.24 -8.45
CA ASN A 404 -18.46 -1.52 -9.04
C ASN A 404 -17.37 -1.95 -10.02
N ASN A 405 -16.94 -3.19 -9.93
CA ASN A 405 -15.88 -3.77 -10.73
C ASN A 405 -16.41 -4.99 -11.44
N LEU A 406 -16.14 -5.07 -12.73
CA LEU A 406 -16.41 -6.24 -13.57
C LEU A 406 -15.10 -6.68 -14.21
N SER A 407 -14.64 -7.87 -13.90
CA SER A 407 -13.54 -8.52 -14.63
C SER A 407 -14.10 -9.64 -15.50
N PHE A 408 -13.60 -9.77 -16.71
CA PHE A 408 -14.04 -10.74 -17.69
C PHE A 408 -12.86 -11.39 -18.40
N GLN A 409 -12.73 -12.70 -18.27
CA GLN A 409 -11.76 -13.52 -18.98
C GLN A 409 -12.34 -13.85 -20.37
N ALA A 410 -12.00 -13.04 -21.37
CA ALA A 410 -12.50 -13.18 -22.72
C ALA A 410 -11.94 -14.44 -23.41
N THR A 411 -10.64 -14.68 -23.22
CA THR A 411 -9.92 -15.88 -23.66
C THR A 411 -8.90 -16.26 -22.60
N HIS A 412 -8.24 -17.42 -22.71
CA HIS A 412 -7.18 -17.84 -21.77
C HIS A 412 -6.01 -16.85 -21.63
N ASN A 413 -5.84 -15.93 -22.57
CA ASN A 413 -4.75 -14.95 -22.59
C ASN A 413 -5.23 -13.50 -22.63
N LEU A 414 -6.55 -13.23 -22.57
CA LEU A 414 -7.10 -11.87 -22.59
C LEU A 414 -8.10 -11.69 -21.43
N SER A 415 -7.74 -10.86 -20.49
CA SER A 415 -8.60 -10.40 -19.40
C SER A 415 -9.00 -8.94 -19.63
N LEU A 416 -10.28 -8.65 -19.48
CA LEU A 416 -10.85 -7.30 -19.53
C LEU A 416 -11.34 -6.89 -18.15
N LEU A 417 -11.29 -5.60 -17.87
CA LEU A 417 -11.70 -5.01 -16.61
C LEU A 417 -12.47 -3.72 -16.86
N ALA A 418 -13.57 -3.54 -16.13
CA ALA A 418 -14.30 -2.29 -16.07
C ALA A 418 -14.52 -1.90 -14.61
N VAL A 419 -14.25 -0.64 -14.26
CA VAL A 419 -14.49 -0.06 -12.93
C VAL A 419 -15.34 1.18 -13.08
N GLN A 420 -16.55 1.13 -12.58
CA GLN A 420 -17.44 2.28 -12.44
C GLN A 420 -17.36 2.78 -11.01
N ARG A 421 -17.29 4.12 -10.83
CA ARG A 421 -17.32 4.76 -9.53
C ARG A 421 -18.13 6.04 -9.55
N TYR A 422 -18.81 6.28 -8.44
CA TYR A 422 -19.52 7.53 -8.16
C TYR A 422 -19.36 7.86 -6.68
N TYR A 423 -18.74 9.00 -6.39
CA TYR A 423 -18.58 9.53 -5.04
C TYR A 423 -19.20 10.91 -4.99
N ASP A 424 -20.26 11.05 -4.21
CA ASP A 424 -20.90 12.34 -4.03
C ASP A 424 -19.90 13.38 -3.53
N TYR A 425 -20.04 14.62 -3.97
CA TYR A 425 -19.14 15.71 -3.58
C TYR A 425 -19.27 16.10 -2.10
N GLN A 426 -20.33 15.69 -1.43
CA GLN A 426 -20.55 15.88 0.00
C GLN A 426 -20.26 14.62 0.83
N TYR A 427 -20.04 13.46 0.20
CA TYR A 427 -19.77 12.23 0.92
C TYR A 427 -18.55 12.38 1.83
N THR A 428 -18.71 11.98 3.10
CA THR A 428 -17.70 12.12 4.14
C THR A 428 -17.41 10.78 4.80
N ALA A 429 -16.20 10.24 4.60
CA ALA A 429 -15.72 9.05 5.29
C ALA A 429 -14.23 9.22 5.65
N LEU A 430 -13.96 9.35 6.94
CA LEU A 430 -12.62 9.72 7.45
C LEU A 430 -11.55 8.66 7.19
N PHE A 431 -11.96 7.40 7.12
CA PHE A 431 -11.08 6.24 6.93
C PHE A 431 -11.20 5.62 5.53
N ALA A 432 -12.05 6.19 4.68
CA ALA A 432 -12.26 5.67 3.34
C ALA A 432 -11.02 5.83 2.47
N ARG A 433 -10.71 4.78 1.72
CA ARG A 433 -9.70 4.78 0.68
C ARG A 433 -10.09 3.73 -0.35
N SER A 434 -10.51 4.17 -1.50
CA SER A 434 -10.97 3.34 -2.60
C SER A 434 -10.34 3.77 -3.91
N PHE A 435 -10.65 3.07 -4.99
CA PHE A 435 -10.14 3.38 -6.32
C PHE A 435 -10.64 4.75 -6.80
N GLY A 436 -9.73 5.62 -7.25
CA GLY A 436 -10.08 6.94 -7.79
C GLY A 436 -8.88 7.67 -8.38
N ASP A 437 -9.16 8.79 -9.04
CA ASP A 437 -8.15 9.76 -9.49
C ASP A 437 -7.83 10.81 -8.42
N ASN A 438 -8.78 11.01 -7.50
CA ASN A 438 -8.62 11.86 -6.32
C ASN A 438 -8.04 11.06 -5.13
N GLY A 439 -7.35 11.73 -4.22
CA GLY A 439 -6.80 11.10 -3.00
C GLY A 439 -7.86 10.78 -1.93
N THR A 440 -9.10 11.19 -2.12
CA THR A 440 -10.23 11.00 -1.20
C THR A 440 -11.41 10.38 -1.92
N VAL A 441 -12.24 9.63 -1.20
CA VAL A 441 -13.51 9.08 -1.69
C VAL A 441 -14.56 10.19 -1.59
N GLN A 442 -14.47 11.16 -2.48
CA GLN A 442 -15.35 12.33 -2.52
C GLN A 442 -15.25 13.03 -3.88
N ASN A 443 -16.36 13.57 -4.39
CA ASN A 443 -16.42 14.43 -5.57
C ASN A 443 -15.79 13.80 -6.83
N GLU A 444 -16.18 12.56 -7.15
CA GLU A 444 -15.64 11.88 -8.33
C GLU A 444 -16.66 10.94 -8.96
N SER A 445 -16.89 11.10 -10.26
CA SER A 445 -17.58 10.12 -11.11
C SER A 445 -16.63 9.63 -12.16
N GLY A 446 -16.50 8.32 -12.35
CA GLY A 446 -15.51 7.82 -13.30
C GLY A 446 -15.78 6.43 -13.82
N LEU A 447 -15.15 6.15 -14.95
CA LEU A 447 -15.15 4.84 -15.61
C LEU A 447 -13.73 4.52 -16.07
N LEU A 448 -13.22 3.40 -15.59
CA LEU A 448 -11.98 2.82 -16.10
C LEU A 448 -12.31 1.57 -16.92
N ILE A 449 -11.66 1.42 -18.05
CA ILE A 449 -11.65 0.21 -18.84
C ILE A 449 -10.20 -0.20 -19.05
N GLY A 450 -9.88 -1.45 -18.75
CA GLY A 450 -8.53 -2.00 -18.86
C GLY A 450 -8.51 -3.37 -19.50
N ALA A 451 -7.37 -3.73 -20.08
CA ALA A 451 -7.10 -5.02 -20.68
C ALA A 451 -5.71 -5.51 -20.31
N ASN A 452 -5.58 -6.80 -20.06
CA ASN A 452 -4.31 -7.50 -19.95
C ASN A 452 -4.32 -8.63 -20.98
N TRP A 453 -3.38 -8.61 -21.92
CA TRP A 453 -3.35 -9.50 -23.06
C TRP A 453 -1.98 -10.14 -23.25
N GLY A 454 -1.90 -11.45 -23.08
CA GLY A 454 -0.76 -12.27 -23.47
C GLY A 454 -0.76 -12.50 -24.99
N LEU A 455 -0.05 -11.66 -25.74
CA LEU A 455 -0.03 -11.73 -27.22
C LEU A 455 0.64 -12.99 -27.75
N THR A 456 1.79 -13.33 -27.18
CA THR A 456 2.55 -14.54 -27.49
C THR A 456 3.30 -15.04 -26.25
N ARG A 457 4.01 -16.17 -26.36
CA ARG A 457 4.89 -16.64 -25.29
C ARG A 457 5.96 -15.59 -25.00
N GLY A 458 5.86 -14.96 -23.85
CA GLY A 458 6.80 -13.92 -23.38
C GLY A 458 6.45 -12.48 -23.78
N LEU A 459 5.44 -12.23 -24.62
CA LEU A 459 4.98 -10.88 -24.96
C LEU A 459 3.61 -10.61 -24.36
N SER A 460 3.51 -9.63 -23.47
CA SER A 460 2.25 -9.19 -22.86
C SER A 460 2.02 -7.70 -23.06
N LEU A 461 0.76 -7.35 -23.22
CA LEU A 461 0.27 -5.98 -23.36
C LEU A 461 -0.70 -5.69 -22.22
N MET A 462 -0.48 -4.62 -21.47
CA MET A 462 -1.43 -4.08 -20.52
C MET A 462 -1.80 -2.67 -20.93
N ALA A 463 -3.10 -2.38 -20.96
CA ALA A 463 -3.58 -1.05 -21.31
C ALA A 463 -4.79 -0.68 -20.45
N TYR A 464 -4.93 0.60 -20.11
CA TYR A 464 -6.16 1.14 -19.57
C TYR A 464 -6.43 2.56 -20.06
N THR A 465 -7.71 2.92 -20.04
CA THR A 465 -8.21 4.29 -20.12
C THR A 465 -9.12 4.55 -18.92
N ASP A 466 -8.90 5.65 -18.21
CA ASP A 466 -9.65 6.06 -17.04
C ASP A 466 -10.15 7.48 -17.19
N PHE A 467 -11.44 7.66 -17.24
CA PHE A 467 -12.09 8.96 -17.28
C PHE A 467 -12.68 9.30 -15.90
N ALA A 468 -12.38 10.49 -15.39
CA ALA A 468 -12.92 11.01 -14.15
C ALA A 468 -13.51 12.42 -14.34
N TYR A 469 -14.68 12.65 -13.77
CA TYR A 469 -15.37 13.93 -13.71
C TYR A 469 -15.55 14.35 -12.25
N PHE A 470 -15.23 15.61 -11.96
CA PHE A 470 -15.35 16.25 -10.66
C PHE A 470 -16.38 17.37 -10.78
N SER A 471 -17.54 17.18 -10.20
CA SER A 471 -18.67 18.12 -10.29
C SER A 471 -18.45 19.39 -9.49
N HIS A 472 -17.59 19.35 -8.47
CA HIS A 472 -17.27 20.45 -7.58
C HIS A 472 -15.79 20.86 -7.67
N PRO A 473 -15.46 22.09 -7.23
CA PRO A 473 -14.09 22.56 -7.12
C PRO A 473 -13.20 21.61 -6.33
N ARG A 474 -11.95 21.49 -6.77
CA ARG A 474 -10.89 20.75 -6.07
C ARG A 474 -9.60 21.55 -6.04
N PHE A 475 -8.62 21.10 -5.28
CA PHE A 475 -7.32 21.78 -5.26
C PHE A 475 -6.73 21.90 -6.67
N GLY A 476 -6.49 23.15 -7.09
CA GLY A 476 -5.97 23.48 -8.42
C GLY A 476 -7.02 23.45 -9.55
N ALA A 477 -8.33 23.44 -9.23
CA ALA A 477 -9.41 23.63 -10.20
C ALA A 477 -10.62 24.28 -9.48
N HIS A 478 -10.84 25.58 -9.74
CA HIS A 478 -11.84 26.40 -9.03
C HIS A 478 -13.29 26.11 -9.46
N THR A 479 -13.51 25.31 -10.50
CA THR A 479 -14.83 24.85 -10.97
C THR A 479 -14.80 23.35 -11.24
N ALA A 480 -15.91 22.81 -11.75
CA ALA A 480 -16.00 21.45 -12.25
C ALA A 480 -14.89 21.16 -13.26
N SER A 481 -14.28 19.97 -13.18
CA SER A 481 -13.13 19.61 -13.99
C SER A 481 -13.15 18.15 -14.39
N LYS A 482 -12.29 17.79 -15.35
CA LYS A 482 -12.18 16.42 -15.87
C LYS A 482 -10.73 15.95 -15.78
N ALA A 483 -10.56 14.64 -15.69
CA ALA A 483 -9.27 13.98 -15.86
C ALA A 483 -9.42 12.78 -16.80
N TRP A 484 -8.41 12.57 -17.62
CA TRP A 484 -8.30 11.44 -18.51
C TRP A 484 -6.91 10.86 -18.41
N ASP A 485 -6.79 9.60 -18.02
CA ASP A 485 -5.53 8.92 -17.75
C ASP A 485 -5.47 7.63 -18.58
N ASN A 486 -4.49 7.55 -19.46
CA ASN A 486 -4.29 6.40 -20.35
C ASN A 486 -2.92 5.80 -20.12
N LEU A 487 -2.84 4.50 -20.08
CA LEU A 487 -1.58 3.76 -19.98
C LEU A 487 -1.54 2.67 -21.04
N LEU A 488 -0.37 2.53 -21.64
CA LEU A 488 0.01 1.41 -22.49
C LEU A 488 1.34 0.87 -21.99
N MET A 489 1.40 -0.42 -21.67
CA MET A 489 2.60 -1.11 -21.21
C MET A 489 2.78 -2.41 -21.97
N LEU A 490 3.93 -2.55 -22.62
CA LEU A 490 4.35 -3.74 -23.34
C LEU A 490 5.53 -4.36 -22.61
N THR A 491 5.45 -5.64 -22.29
CA THR A 491 6.52 -6.40 -21.66
C THR A 491 6.88 -7.59 -22.53
N TYR A 492 8.15 -7.73 -22.86
CA TYR A 492 8.67 -8.88 -23.62
C TYR A 492 9.77 -9.57 -22.83
N ASN A 493 9.52 -10.82 -22.47
CA ASN A 493 10.44 -11.66 -21.72
C ASN A 493 10.89 -12.85 -22.58
N ARG A 494 12.20 -12.99 -22.77
CA ARG A 494 12.80 -14.13 -23.49
C ARG A 494 14.09 -14.57 -22.85
N GLN A 495 14.10 -15.76 -22.28
CA GLN A 495 15.25 -16.32 -21.59
C GLN A 495 15.81 -15.38 -20.52
N ARG A 496 16.97 -14.74 -20.80
CA ARG A 496 17.68 -13.83 -19.90
C ARG A 496 17.37 -12.35 -20.13
N TRP A 497 16.54 -12.04 -21.13
CA TRP A 497 16.21 -10.67 -21.52
C TRP A 497 14.78 -10.33 -21.20
N SER A 498 14.60 -9.15 -20.60
CA SER A 498 13.28 -8.51 -20.42
C SER A 498 13.32 -7.11 -21.00
N LEU A 499 12.33 -6.78 -21.82
CA LEU A 499 12.11 -5.45 -22.37
C LEU A 499 10.77 -4.94 -21.87
N LEU A 500 10.78 -3.78 -21.22
CA LEU A 500 9.58 -3.03 -20.83
C LEU A 500 9.51 -1.74 -21.66
N ALA A 501 8.39 -1.52 -22.34
CA ALA A 501 8.04 -0.23 -22.93
C ALA A 501 6.73 0.26 -22.32
N ARG A 502 6.72 1.46 -21.76
CA ARG A 502 5.55 2.05 -21.11
C ARG A 502 5.33 3.47 -21.58
N TYR A 503 4.08 3.78 -21.90
CA TYR A 503 3.64 5.13 -22.22
C TYR A 503 2.40 5.47 -21.40
N ARG A 504 2.38 6.65 -20.77
CA ARG A 504 1.25 7.20 -20.04
C ARG A 504 0.94 8.60 -20.53
N LEU A 505 -0.32 8.83 -20.84
CA LEU A 505 -0.88 10.13 -21.19
C LEU A 505 -1.92 10.51 -20.14
N ARG A 506 -1.72 11.63 -19.46
CA ARG A 506 -2.65 12.18 -18.47
C ARG A 506 -3.06 13.59 -18.85
N ILE A 507 -4.35 13.81 -18.96
CA ILE A 507 -4.94 15.12 -19.23
C ILE A 507 -5.78 15.48 -18.01
N ARG A 508 -5.51 16.66 -17.42
CA ARG A 508 -6.24 17.15 -16.23
C ARG A 508 -6.63 18.60 -16.39
N GLY A 509 -7.89 18.92 -16.02
CA GLY A 509 -8.30 20.32 -15.84
C GLY A 509 -7.58 20.97 -14.67
N ARG A 510 -6.90 22.09 -14.91
CA ARG A 510 -6.19 22.90 -13.91
C ARG A 510 -6.51 24.37 -14.11
N ASP A 511 -6.47 25.13 -13.02
CA ASP A 511 -6.61 26.58 -13.06
C ASP A 511 -5.49 27.22 -13.88
N ASN A 512 -5.83 28.25 -14.67
CA ASN A 512 -4.83 29.21 -15.15
C ASN A 512 -4.25 30.02 -13.97
N ALA A 513 -3.23 30.86 -14.24
CA ALA A 513 -2.57 31.66 -13.21
C ALA A 513 -3.55 32.54 -12.42
N ASP A 514 -4.54 33.13 -13.10
CA ASP A 514 -5.52 34.04 -12.52
C ASP A 514 -6.76 33.35 -11.95
N LYS A 515 -6.83 31.99 -12.03
CA LYS A 515 -7.96 31.16 -11.61
C LYS A 515 -9.30 31.57 -12.22
N THR A 516 -9.29 32.05 -13.45
CA THR A 516 -10.49 32.49 -14.18
C THR A 516 -11.01 31.42 -15.13
N THR A 517 -10.13 30.54 -15.61
CA THR A 517 -10.46 29.49 -16.58
C THR A 517 -9.75 28.18 -16.25
N ILE A 518 -10.36 27.07 -16.64
CA ILE A 518 -9.74 25.75 -16.56
C ILE A 518 -9.00 25.46 -17.86
N LEU A 519 -7.70 25.21 -17.76
CA LEU A 519 -6.83 24.76 -18.85
C LEU A 519 -6.59 23.25 -18.73
N ASN A 520 -6.39 22.59 -19.86
CA ASN A 520 -5.96 21.19 -19.86
C ASN A 520 -4.44 21.11 -19.67
N GLU A 521 -4.02 20.59 -18.53
CA GLU A 521 -2.64 20.14 -18.32
C GLU A 521 -2.46 18.77 -18.96
N VAL A 522 -1.57 18.68 -19.95
CA VAL A 522 -1.24 17.42 -20.64
C VAL A 522 0.12 16.95 -20.16
N ALA A 523 0.16 15.85 -19.41
CA ALA A 523 1.37 15.20 -18.96
C ALA A 523 1.57 13.88 -19.71
N GLN A 524 2.77 13.69 -20.28
CA GLN A 524 3.14 12.45 -20.96
C GLN A 524 4.39 11.89 -20.31
N ARG A 525 4.43 10.57 -20.12
CA ARG A 525 5.59 9.87 -19.59
C ARG A 525 5.85 8.60 -20.39
N GLY A 526 7.08 8.47 -20.87
CA GLY A 526 7.58 7.28 -21.55
C GLY A 526 8.69 6.64 -20.75
N ARG A 527 8.69 5.31 -20.65
CA ARG A 527 9.80 4.52 -20.11
C ARG A 527 10.13 3.39 -21.06
N LEU A 528 11.42 3.20 -21.30
CA LEU A 528 11.98 2.03 -21.97
C LEU A 528 13.04 1.44 -21.05
N ALA A 529 12.89 0.16 -20.70
CA ALA A 529 13.85 -0.53 -19.85
C ALA A 529 14.23 -1.87 -20.48
N LEU A 530 15.52 -2.14 -20.57
CA LEU A 530 16.08 -3.41 -21.02
C LEU A 530 16.83 -4.05 -19.86
N THR A 531 16.42 -5.23 -19.45
CA THR A 531 17.04 -5.98 -18.36
C THR A 531 17.66 -7.27 -18.90
N TYR A 532 18.89 -7.53 -18.52
CA TYR A 532 19.57 -8.80 -18.72
C TYR A 532 19.81 -9.46 -17.38
N SER A 533 19.39 -10.72 -17.21
CA SER A 533 19.53 -11.47 -15.96
C SER A 533 20.19 -12.82 -16.19
N ALA A 534 21.33 -13.04 -15.55
CA ALA A 534 22.03 -14.31 -15.47
C ALA A 534 22.17 -14.75 -14.00
N ALA A 535 22.65 -15.96 -13.72
CA ALA A 535 22.73 -16.49 -12.37
C ALA A 535 23.52 -15.60 -11.38
N SER A 536 24.58 -14.94 -11.85
CA SER A 536 25.48 -14.11 -11.03
C SER A 536 25.49 -12.63 -11.40
N LEU A 537 24.81 -12.24 -12.49
CA LEU A 537 24.85 -10.87 -13.00
C LEU A 537 23.47 -10.47 -13.52
N ALA A 538 22.97 -9.34 -13.06
CA ALA A 538 21.82 -8.66 -13.65
C ALA A 538 22.20 -7.22 -13.99
N CYS A 539 21.80 -6.74 -15.17
CA CYS A 539 22.02 -5.37 -15.63
C CYS A 539 20.72 -4.82 -16.18
N LYS A 540 20.40 -3.56 -15.86
CA LYS A 540 19.22 -2.87 -16.35
C LYS A 540 19.60 -1.49 -16.87
N SER A 541 19.30 -1.25 -18.15
CA SER A 541 19.40 0.04 -18.83
C SER A 541 18.01 0.65 -18.92
N GLN A 542 17.81 1.88 -18.48
CA GLN A 542 16.51 2.53 -18.45
C GLN A 542 16.57 3.95 -18.98
N LEU A 543 15.60 4.30 -19.83
CA LEU A 543 15.35 5.64 -20.35
C LEU A 543 13.94 6.07 -19.92
N ASP A 544 13.86 7.19 -19.22
CA ASP A 544 12.62 7.87 -18.88
C ASP A 544 12.54 9.23 -19.56
N VAL A 545 11.36 9.56 -20.09
CA VAL A 545 11.06 10.87 -20.66
C VAL A 545 9.73 11.33 -20.08
N ALA A 546 9.69 12.57 -19.59
CA ALA A 546 8.48 13.21 -19.11
C ALA A 546 8.28 14.57 -19.79
N THR A 547 7.07 14.84 -20.22
CA THR A 547 6.67 16.16 -20.69
C THR A 547 5.42 16.61 -19.95
N SER A 548 5.33 17.89 -19.66
CA SER A 548 4.12 18.52 -19.15
C SER A 548 3.88 19.82 -19.90
N SER A 549 2.64 20.06 -20.27
CA SER A 549 2.24 21.30 -20.93
C SER A 549 0.89 21.76 -20.38
N SER A 550 0.85 22.96 -19.82
CA SER A 550 -0.38 23.68 -19.50
C SER A 550 -0.29 25.09 -20.08
N VAL A 551 0.29 26.02 -19.34
CA VAL A 551 0.66 27.36 -19.83
C VAL A 551 2.04 27.33 -20.46
N LYS A 552 2.96 26.55 -19.92
CA LYS A 552 4.35 26.41 -20.38
C LYS A 552 4.68 24.95 -20.61
N ARG A 553 5.38 24.65 -21.68
CA ARG A 553 5.86 23.30 -21.95
C ARG A 553 7.14 23.04 -21.16
N SER A 554 7.18 21.92 -20.44
CA SER A 554 8.36 21.43 -19.76
C SER A 554 8.71 20.03 -20.24
N ILE A 555 10.01 19.71 -20.21
CA ILE A 555 10.55 18.40 -20.59
C ILE A 555 11.59 17.97 -19.57
N GLY A 556 11.58 16.71 -19.23
CA GLY A 556 12.61 16.04 -18.42
C GLY A 556 12.96 14.70 -19.02
N TYR A 557 14.20 14.28 -18.85
CA TYR A 557 14.64 12.93 -19.21
C TYR A 557 15.66 12.41 -18.20
N MET A 558 15.71 11.08 -18.08
CA MET A 558 16.66 10.36 -17.25
C MET A 558 17.14 9.13 -18.00
N VAL A 559 18.45 8.92 -17.97
CA VAL A 559 19.09 7.66 -18.39
C VAL A 559 19.75 7.07 -17.17
N SER A 560 19.50 5.81 -16.89
CA SER A 560 20.11 5.12 -15.75
C SER A 560 20.54 3.70 -16.14
N GLU A 561 21.66 3.29 -15.55
CA GLU A 561 22.20 1.94 -15.59
C GLU A 561 22.27 1.41 -14.17
N SER A 562 21.71 0.24 -13.93
CA SER A 562 21.83 -0.46 -12.66
C SER A 562 22.38 -1.87 -12.88
N GLY A 563 23.18 -2.33 -11.94
CA GLY A 563 23.79 -3.64 -12.00
C GLY A 563 23.83 -4.33 -10.64
N THR A 564 23.50 -5.61 -10.64
CA THR A 564 23.64 -6.51 -9.49
C THR A 564 24.62 -7.59 -9.84
N TRP A 565 25.67 -7.74 -9.06
CA TRP A 565 26.68 -8.79 -9.23
C TRP A 565 26.81 -9.63 -7.98
N LYS A 566 26.69 -10.96 -8.14
CA LYS A 566 26.80 -11.97 -7.08
C LYS A 566 28.07 -12.81 -7.29
N PRO A 567 29.25 -12.29 -6.94
CA PRO A 567 30.52 -13.03 -7.11
C PRO A 567 30.59 -14.28 -6.23
N LEU A 568 29.92 -14.25 -5.07
CA LEU A 568 29.90 -15.32 -4.08
C LEU A 568 28.45 -15.49 -3.57
N SER A 569 28.12 -16.67 -3.05
CA SER A 569 26.78 -16.97 -2.53
C SER A 569 26.34 -16.06 -1.36
N TRP A 570 27.31 -15.49 -0.66
CA TRP A 570 27.08 -14.60 0.50
C TRP A 570 27.36 -13.11 0.19
N LEU A 571 27.84 -12.76 -1.01
CA LEU A 571 28.17 -11.38 -1.39
C LEU A 571 27.36 -10.95 -2.60
N THR A 572 26.59 -9.90 -2.45
CA THR A 572 25.88 -9.22 -3.54
C THR A 572 26.31 -7.75 -3.58
N LEU A 573 26.72 -7.29 -4.75
CA LEU A 573 27.10 -5.91 -5.01
C LEU A 573 26.07 -5.29 -5.94
N ASN A 574 25.44 -4.19 -5.50
CA ASN A 574 24.50 -3.41 -6.29
C ASN A 574 25.10 -2.04 -6.58
N GLY A 575 24.94 -1.59 -7.81
CA GLY A 575 25.35 -0.26 -8.23
C GLY A 575 24.35 0.36 -9.19
N MET A 576 24.14 1.64 -9.07
CA MET A 576 23.30 2.43 -9.98
C MET A 576 24.03 3.73 -10.32
N ILE A 577 24.00 4.09 -11.60
CA ILE A 577 24.40 5.41 -12.08
C ILE A 577 23.27 5.97 -12.93
N GLY A 578 22.95 7.24 -12.72
CA GLY A 578 21.88 7.90 -13.46
C GLY A 578 22.23 9.35 -13.78
N TYR A 579 21.86 9.77 -14.97
CA TYR A 579 21.89 11.17 -15.38
C TYR A 579 20.48 11.63 -15.67
N PHE A 580 20.06 12.75 -15.08
CA PHE A 580 18.77 13.35 -15.34
C PHE A 580 18.88 14.84 -15.60
N GLN A 581 17.97 15.35 -16.41
CA GLN A 581 17.80 16.77 -16.65
C GLN A 581 16.31 17.09 -16.74
N THR A 582 15.90 18.20 -16.15
CA THR A 582 14.52 18.70 -16.22
C THR A 582 14.51 20.21 -16.36
N THR A 583 13.57 20.71 -17.14
CA THR A 583 13.38 22.16 -17.33
C THR A 583 12.49 22.78 -16.26
N ASP A 584 11.65 21.97 -15.58
CA ASP A 584 10.71 22.43 -14.55
C ASP A 584 10.32 21.25 -13.64
N PHE A 585 9.84 21.56 -12.45
CA PHE A 585 9.34 20.59 -11.47
C PHE A 585 8.15 19.75 -12.00
N SER A 586 7.34 20.28 -12.91
CA SER A 586 6.21 19.59 -13.53
C SER A 586 6.62 18.41 -14.43
N SER A 587 7.86 18.39 -14.92
CA SER A 587 8.44 17.30 -15.72
C SER A 587 9.50 16.48 -14.97
N ARG A 588 9.49 16.51 -13.65
CA ARG A 588 10.40 15.69 -12.82
C ARG A 588 10.20 14.19 -13.07
N ILE A 589 11.30 13.44 -13.02
CA ILE A 589 11.33 12.00 -13.31
C ILE A 589 11.78 11.18 -12.07
N TYR A 590 12.44 11.82 -11.10
CA TYR A 590 13.04 11.21 -9.91
C TYR A 590 12.22 11.48 -8.64
#